data_4fda5ce22a85b665c404702b9a1bb09f
#
_entry.id   4fda5ce22a85b665c404702b9a1bb09f
#
_cell.length_a   1.000
_cell.length_b   1.000
_cell.length_c   1.000
_cell.angle_alpha   90.00
_cell.angle_beta   90.00
_cell.angle_gamma   90.00
#
_symmetry.space_group_name_H-M   'P 1'
#
loop_
_entity.id
_entity.type
_entity.pdbx_description
1 polymer ?
#
loop_
_entity_poly.entity_id
_entity_poly.type
_entity_poly.pdbx_seq_one_letter_code
_entity_poly.pdbx_strand_id
1 'polypeptide(L)'
;MSLHTGPAPVSEPPTTAPPAVDARAPLSPGTLRTIVRELAEQPDRWIHHVRLATEERWYRRLVAEDDHEVWLISWLPGQSTGFHDHGGSRGAFTVALGELEELSLGGPDQGLLIRRVPAGTARAFGPEYVHDVRNTASGPAVTLHAYSPPLGSMAHYDLRAGGLVRTSEEGPEQW
;
A
#
# COMPACT_ATOMS: atom_id res chain seq x y z
N MET A 1 57.78 -47.57 -17.28
CA MET A 1 57.21 -46.40 -16.64
C MET A 1 56.44 -45.62 -17.69
N SER A 2 55.10 -45.81 -17.76
CA SER A 2 54.25 -45.10 -18.69
C SER A 2 53.50 -44.02 -17.92
N LEU A 3 53.73 -42.79 -18.31
CA LEU A 3 53.02 -41.62 -17.76
C LEU A 3 51.67 -41.46 -18.48
N HIS A 4 50.60 -41.61 -17.75
CA HIS A 4 49.24 -41.37 -18.22
C HIS A 4 48.93 -39.89 -18.02
N THR A 5 48.83 -39.15 -19.12
CA THR A 5 48.37 -37.73 -19.12
C THR A 5 46.86 -37.75 -19.22
N GLY A 6 46.17 -37.36 -18.15
CA GLY A 6 44.71 -37.15 -18.13
C GLY A 6 44.32 -35.86 -18.88
N PRO A 7 43.10 -35.77 -19.41
CA PRO A 7 42.63 -34.60 -20.13
C PRO A 7 42.44 -33.39 -19.19
N ALA A 8 42.74 -32.19 -19.72
CA ALA A 8 42.59 -30.93 -19.02
C ALA A 8 41.08 -30.60 -18.75
N PRO A 9 40.76 -29.89 -17.68
CA PRO A 9 39.37 -29.51 -17.40
C PRO A 9 38.86 -28.50 -18.44
N VAL A 10 37.67 -28.79 -18.98
CA VAL A 10 36.94 -27.92 -19.90
C VAL A 10 36.29 -26.80 -19.06
N SER A 11 36.71 -25.58 -19.32
CA SER A 11 36.10 -24.38 -18.69
C SER A 11 34.69 -24.15 -19.25
N GLU A 12 33.66 -24.20 -18.40
CA GLU A 12 32.32 -23.78 -18.79
C GLU A 12 32.30 -22.28 -19.08
N PRO A 13 31.53 -21.83 -20.11
CA PRO A 13 31.37 -20.43 -20.40
C PRO A 13 30.55 -19.76 -19.28
N PRO A 14 30.82 -18.47 -18.96
CA PRO A 14 30.09 -17.75 -17.93
C PRO A 14 28.60 -17.70 -18.29
N THR A 15 27.74 -18.16 -17.37
CA THR A 15 26.30 -18.02 -17.47
C THR A 15 25.97 -16.52 -17.42
N THR A 16 25.57 -15.96 -18.55
CA THR A 16 25.07 -14.59 -18.64
C THR A 16 23.76 -14.52 -17.85
N ALA A 17 23.75 -13.78 -16.75
CA ALA A 17 22.52 -13.48 -16.03
C ALA A 17 21.52 -12.79 -16.98
N PRO A 18 20.21 -13.11 -16.92
CA PRO A 18 19.21 -12.42 -17.72
C PRO A 18 19.27 -10.91 -17.44
N PRO A 19 19.03 -10.05 -18.45
CA PRO A 19 19.01 -8.62 -18.25
C PRO A 19 17.98 -8.27 -17.16
N ALA A 20 18.38 -7.43 -16.21
CA ALA A 20 17.46 -6.86 -15.22
C ALA A 20 16.29 -6.24 -15.99
N VAL A 21 15.07 -6.69 -15.70
CA VAL A 21 13.84 -6.07 -16.22
C VAL A 21 13.88 -4.63 -15.74
N ASP A 22 13.89 -3.68 -16.66
CA ASP A 22 13.90 -2.25 -16.36
C ASP A 22 12.64 -1.96 -15.50
N ALA A 23 12.84 -1.79 -14.19
CA ALA A 23 11.75 -1.48 -13.29
C ALA A 23 11.17 -0.13 -13.74
N ARG A 24 9.91 -0.13 -14.18
CA ARG A 24 9.20 1.09 -14.58
C ARG A 24 9.28 2.11 -13.45
N ALA A 25 9.47 3.38 -13.81
CA ALA A 25 9.49 4.46 -12.82
C ALA A 25 8.15 4.50 -12.05
N PRO A 26 8.18 4.68 -10.72
CA PRO A 26 6.96 4.72 -9.92
C PRO A 26 5.99 5.80 -10.40
N LEU A 27 4.70 5.49 -10.40
CA LEU A 27 3.64 6.43 -10.79
C LEU A 27 3.60 7.61 -9.82
N SER A 28 3.18 8.77 -10.32
CA SER A 28 3.04 9.95 -9.45
C SER A 28 1.82 9.80 -8.52
N PRO A 29 1.82 10.46 -7.33
CA PRO A 29 0.63 10.50 -6.47
C PRO A 29 -0.61 11.05 -7.20
N GLY A 30 -0.43 12.00 -8.13
CA GLY A 30 -1.51 12.52 -8.97
C GLY A 30 -2.12 11.47 -9.90
N THR A 31 -1.28 10.64 -10.53
CA THR A 31 -1.71 9.52 -11.38
C THR A 31 -2.48 8.49 -10.56
N LEU A 32 -1.95 8.09 -9.39
CA LEU A 32 -2.61 7.14 -8.49
C LEU A 32 -3.98 7.66 -8.02
N ARG A 33 -4.08 8.96 -7.71
CA ARG A 33 -5.36 9.59 -7.36
C ARG A 33 -6.38 9.51 -8.50
N THR A 34 -5.95 9.69 -9.74
CA THR A 34 -6.83 9.53 -10.91
C THR A 34 -7.32 8.09 -11.02
N ILE A 35 -6.43 7.11 -10.90
CA ILE A 35 -6.76 5.67 -10.95
C ILE A 35 -7.85 5.31 -9.93
N VAL A 36 -7.67 5.68 -8.64
CA VAL A 36 -8.66 5.32 -7.61
C VAL A 36 -10.00 6.05 -7.79
N ARG A 37 -10.00 7.28 -8.29
CA ARG A 37 -11.24 8.03 -8.58
C ARG A 37 -12.02 7.41 -9.73
N GLU A 38 -11.36 7.15 -10.86
CA GLU A 38 -11.99 6.53 -12.03
C GLU A 38 -12.52 5.13 -11.72
N LEU A 39 -11.81 4.36 -10.88
CA LEU A 39 -12.29 3.06 -10.43
C LEU A 39 -13.50 3.19 -9.50
N ALA A 40 -13.51 4.18 -8.60
CA ALA A 40 -14.64 4.42 -7.70
C ALA A 40 -15.94 4.78 -8.44
N GLU A 41 -15.83 5.45 -9.59
CA GLU A 41 -16.94 5.80 -10.47
C GLU A 41 -17.50 4.59 -11.24
N GLN A 42 -16.88 3.41 -11.13
CA GLN A 42 -17.25 2.17 -11.81
C GLN A 42 -17.63 1.06 -10.81
N PRO A 43 -18.73 1.19 -10.06
CA PRO A 43 -19.08 0.27 -8.96
C PRO A 43 -19.20 -1.19 -9.41
N ASP A 44 -19.63 -1.45 -10.63
CA ASP A 44 -19.74 -2.82 -11.17
C ASP A 44 -18.40 -3.57 -11.19
N ARG A 45 -17.27 -2.86 -11.12
CA ARG A 45 -15.94 -3.46 -11.11
C ARG A 45 -15.47 -3.91 -9.72
N TRP A 46 -16.11 -3.45 -8.64
CA TRP A 46 -15.60 -3.69 -7.30
C TRP A 46 -16.67 -4.01 -6.26
N ILE A 47 -17.94 -3.57 -6.41
CA ILE A 47 -18.98 -3.70 -5.38
C ILE A 47 -19.23 -5.14 -4.95
N HIS A 48 -19.16 -6.08 -5.89
CA HIS A 48 -19.38 -7.50 -5.63
C HIS A 48 -18.23 -8.18 -4.86
N HIS A 49 -17.12 -7.48 -4.69
CA HIS A 49 -15.98 -7.91 -3.88
C HIS A 49 -16.07 -7.42 -2.43
N VAL A 50 -16.99 -6.52 -2.11
CA VAL A 50 -17.14 -5.98 -0.75
C VAL A 50 -17.57 -7.09 0.21
N ARG A 51 -16.88 -7.18 1.34
CA ARG A 51 -17.21 -8.04 2.48
C ARG A 51 -17.07 -7.21 3.75
N LEU A 52 -17.91 -7.45 4.73
CA LEU A 52 -17.82 -6.83 6.04
C LEU A 52 -17.42 -7.92 7.05
N ALA A 53 -16.28 -7.78 7.70
CA ALA A 53 -15.76 -8.71 8.69
C ALA A 53 -15.66 -8.02 10.05
N THR A 54 -16.03 -8.72 11.13
CA THR A 54 -16.11 -8.16 12.48
C THR A 54 -14.78 -8.18 13.21
N GLU A 55 -13.93 -9.17 12.94
CA GLU A 55 -12.65 -9.36 13.62
C GLU A 55 -11.63 -8.31 13.21
N GLU A 56 -11.52 -8.09 11.88
CA GLU A 56 -10.60 -7.15 11.27
C GLU A 56 -11.16 -6.55 9.99
N ARG A 57 -10.50 -5.56 9.42
CA ARG A 57 -10.87 -5.01 8.11
C ARG A 57 -10.73 -6.08 7.04
N TRP A 58 -11.73 -6.16 6.15
CA TRP A 58 -11.60 -7.02 4.98
C TRP A 58 -10.98 -6.23 3.82
N TYR A 59 -10.02 -6.82 3.14
CA TYR A 59 -9.37 -6.21 1.98
C TYR A 59 -9.16 -7.22 0.86
N ARG A 60 -9.09 -6.71 -0.36
CA ARG A 60 -8.84 -7.49 -1.56
C ARG A 60 -8.06 -6.69 -2.59
N ARG A 61 -7.00 -7.28 -3.14
CA ARG A 61 -6.29 -6.72 -4.28
C ARG A 61 -7.13 -6.89 -5.54
N LEU A 62 -7.45 -5.76 -6.21
CA LEU A 62 -8.23 -5.70 -7.45
C LEU A 62 -7.33 -5.62 -8.69
N VAL A 63 -6.18 -4.97 -8.58
CA VAL A 63 -5.20 -4.77 -9.65
C VAL A 63 -3.83 -5.13 -9.11
N ALA A 64 -3.05 -5.85 -9.93
CA ALA A 64 -1.65 -6.18 -9.65
C ALA A 64 -0.87 -6.04 -10.97
N GLU A 65 -0.23 -4.90 -11.16
CA GLU A 65 0.64 -4.56 -12.29
C GLU A 65 2.08 -4.41 -11.80
N ASP A 66 3.03 -4.40 -12.72
CA ASP A 66 4.46 -4.30 -12.38
C ASP A 66 4.81 -2.95 -11.71
N ASP A 67 4.08 -1.89 -12.04
CA ASP A 67 4.33 -0.53 -11.58
C ASP A 67 3.36 -0.03 -10.51
N HIS A 68 2.22 -0.72 -10.29
CA HIS A 68 1.26 -0.35 -9.26
C HIS A 68 0.31 -1.50 -8.90
N GLU A 69 -0.35 -1.35 -7.77
CA GLU A 69 -1.45 -2.22 -7.34
C GLU A 69 -2.62 -1.40 -6.80
N VAL A 70 -3.82 -1.99 -6.83
CA VAL A 70 -5.02 -1.38 -6.25
C VAL A 70 -5.73 -2.34 -5.33
N TRP A 71 -6.05 -1.87 -4.12
CA TRP A 71 -6.75 -2.61 -3.08
C TRP A 71 -8.12 -2.01 -2.79
N LEU A 72 -9.10 -2.89 -2.58
CA LEU A 72 -10.38 -2.56 -1.96
C LEU A 72 -10.29 -2.91 -0.48
N ILE A 73 -10.75 -2.00 0.38
CA ILE A 73 -10.83 -2.22 1.82
C ILE A 73 -12.24 -1.86 2.29
N SER A 74 -12.82 -2.74 3.13
CA SER A 74 -14.13 -2.52 3.75
C SER A 74 -13.96 -2.35 5.24
N TRP A 75 -14.74 -1.44 5.82
CA TRP A 75 -14.60 -0.97 7.19
C TRP A 75 -15.92 -1.04 7.92
N LEU A 76 -15.95 -1.70 9.06
CA LEU A 76 -17.01 -1.53 10.05
C LEU A 76 -16.70 -0.37 11.01
N PRO A 77 -17.71 0.21 11.68
CA PRO A 77 -17.49 1.21 12.72
C PRO A 77 -16.47 0.74 13.76
N GLY A 78 -15.53 1.61 14.13
CA GLY A 78 -14.47 1.35 15.12
C GLY A 78 -13.20 0.72 14.55
N GLN A 79 -13.20 0.24 13.30
CA GLN A 79 -11.98 -0.31 12.67
C GLN A 79 -11.00 0.80 12.26
N SER A 80 -9.71 0.54 12.39
CA SER A 80 -8.62 1.46 12.00
C SER A 80 -7.40 0.70 11.48
N THR A 81 -6.49 1.40 10.79
CA THR A 81 -5.19 0.87 10.40
C THR A 81 -4.15 0.95 11.53
N GLY A 82 -4.33 1.88 12.48
CA GLY A 82 -3.23 2.42 13.24
C GLY A 82 -2.29 3.26 12.34
N PHE A 83 -1.33 3.95 12.97
CA PHE A 83 -0.33 4.68 12.20
C PHE A 83 0.60 3.72 11.47
N HIS A 84 0.74 3.91 10.16
CA HIS A 84 1.58 3.09 9.29
C HIS A 84 2.17 3.91 8.14
N ASP A 85 3.29 3.44 7.60
CA ASP A 85 3.85 3.88 6.32
C ASP A 85 3.55 2.85 5.20
N HIS A 86 4.17 3.03 4.05
CA HIS A 86 3.92 2.21 2.87
C HIS A 86 5.22 1.67 2.26
N GLY A 87 6.26 1.48 3.09
CA GLY A 87 7.54 0.90 2.67
C GLY A 87 8.22 1.65 1.52
N GLY A 88 8.04 2.98 1.44
CA GLY A 88 8.58 3.81 0.36
C GLY A 88 7.69 3.91 -0.88
N SER A 89 6.54 3.25 -0.94
CA SER A 89 5.57 3.42 -2.01
C SER A 89 4.84 4.76 -1.89
N ARG A 90 4.58 5.40 -3.03
CA ARG A 90 3.62 6.50 -3.13
C ARG A 90 2.23 5.92 -3.16
N GLY A 91 1.25 6.68 -2.68
CA GLY A 91 -0.10 6.16 -2.65
C GLY A 91 -1.17 7.21 -2.92
N ALA A 92 -2.38 6.69 -3.15
CA ALA A 92 -3.61 7.45 -3.11
C ALA A 92 -4.74 6.55 -2.65
N PHE A 93 -5.73 7.11 -1.97
CA PHE A 93 -6.97 6.42 -1.69
C PHE A 93 -8.19 7.31 -1.94
N THR A 94 -9.33 6.68 -2.15
CA THR A 94 -10.64 7.35 -2.22
C THR A 94 -11.65 6.61 -1.37
N VAL A 95 -12.53 7.34 -0.72
CA VAL A 95 -13.70 6.76 -0.08
C VAL A 95 -14.79 6.60 -1.13
N ALA A 96 -15.10 5.35 -1.48
CA ALA A 96 -16.13 5.03 -2.48
C ALA A 96 -17.54 5.00 -1.85
N LEU A 97 -17.65 4.53 -0.59
CA LEU A 97 -18.89 4.51 0.19
C LEU A 97 -18.61 4.90 1.64
N GLY A 98 -19.55 5.59 2.28
CA GLY A 98 -19.45 5.98 3.69
C GLY A 98 -18.51 7.16 3.91
N GLU A 99 -17.81 7.12 5.05
CA GLU A 99 -16.94 8.18 5.50
C GLU A 99 -15.86 7.62 6.42
N LEU A 100 -14.66 8.17 6.35
CA LEU A 100 -13.55 7.85 7.24
C LEU A 100 -12.92 9.13 7.83
N GLU A 101 -12.09 8.95 8.84
CA GLU A 101 -11.13 9.94 9.30
C GLU A 101 -9.71 9.49 8.95
N GLU A 102 -8.90 10.46 8.54
CA GLU A 102 -7.47 10.29 8.33
C GLU A 102 -6.71 11.13 9.35
N LEU A 103 -5.82 10.48 10.10
CA LEU A 103 -4.91 11.12 11.03
C LEU A 103 -3.51 11.12 10.45
N SER A 104 -2.81 12.24 10.55
CA SER A 104 -1.39 12.35 10.17
C SER A 104 -0.68 13.37 11.05
N LEU A 105 0.63 13.33 11.12
CA LEU A 105 1.37 14.41 11.74
C LEU A 105 1.53 15.57 10.75
N GLY A 106 1.26 16.78 11.22
CA GLY A 106 1.62 18.00 10.52
C GLY A 106 3.12 18.28 10.56
N GLY A 107 3.52 19.47 10.06
CA GLY A 107 4.88 19.96 10.25
C GLY A 107 5.24 20.14 11.74
N PRO A 108 6.49 20.51 12.06
CA PRO A 108 7.01 20.54 13.44
C PRO A 108 6.14 21.26 14.47
N ASP A 109 5.39 22.27 14.02
CA ASP A 109 4.55 23.10 14.90
C ASP A 109 3.04 22.81 14.77
N GLN A 110 2.62 21.85 13.96
CA GLN A 110 1.20 21.61 13.64
C GLN A 110 0.57 20.45 14.43
N GLY A 111 1.38 19.58 15.03
CA GLY A 111 0.88 18.44 15.82
C GLY A 111 0.06 17.43 14.99
N LEU A 112 -0.91 16.81 15.64
CA LEU A 112 -1.80 15.81 15.01
C LEU A 112 -2.87 16.52 14.17
N LEU A 113 -2.94 16.17 12.91
CA LEU A 113 -3.96 16.60 11.97
C LEU A 113 -5.02 15.51 11.81
N ILE A 114 -6.29 15.88 11.99
CA ILE A 114 -7.42 14.98 11.79
C ILE A 114 -8.25 15.54 10.63
N ARG A 115 -8.48 14.71 9.62
CA ARG A 115 -9.27 15.07 8.45
C ARG A 115 -10.42 14.11 8.26
N ARG A 116 -11.60 14.67 8.12
CA ARG A 116 -12.78 13.92 7.67
C ARG A 116 -12.69 13.68 6.16
N VAL A 117 -12.94 12.44 5.74
CA VAL A 117 -12.82 11.99 4.34
C VAL A 117 -14.14 11.35 3.92
N PRO A 118 -15.13 12.13 3.46
CA PRO A 118 -16.40 11.61 3.00
C PRO A 118 -16.28 10.94 1.63
N ALA A 119 -17.31 10.16 1.26
CA ALA A 119 -17.42 9.54 -0.06
C ALA A 119 -17.21 10.56 -1.20
N GLY A 120 -16.51 10.13 -2.25
CA GLY A 120 -16.09 10.96 -3.39
C GLY A 120 -14.80 11.75 -3.15
N THR A 121 -14.26 11.76 -1.91
CA THR A 121 -12.99 12.42 -1.61
C THR A 121 -11.83 11.48 -1.90
N ALA A 122 -10.81 11.98 -2.62
CA ALA A 122 -9.58 11.27 -2.87
C ALA A 122 -8.37 12.02 -2.28
N ARG A 123 -7.48 11.26 -1.63
CA ARG A 123 -6.24 11.72 -1.04
C ARG A 123 -5.07 11.09 -1.78
N ALA A 124 -3.96 11.84 -1.93
CA ALA A 124 -2.72 11.32 -2.50
C ALA A 124 -1.53 11.74 -1.64
N PHE A 125 -0.50 10.90 -1.57
CA PHE A 125 0.62 11.10 -0.69
C PHE A 125 1.93 10.56 -1.26
N GLY A 126 3.05 11.09 -0.75
CA GLY A 126 4.41 10.69 -1.10
C GLY A 126 4.88 9.45 -0.34
N PRO A 127 6.13 8.98 -0.64
CA PRO A 127 6.65 7.71 -0.13
C PRO A 127 6.94 7.68 1.38
N GLU A 128 7.07 8.85 2.00
CA GLU A 128 7.39 8.97 3.45
C GLU A 128 6.16 9.29 4.31
N TYR A 129 4.96 9.16 3.70
CA TYR A 129 3.73 9.52 4.39
C TYR A 129 3.32 8.47 5.41
N VAL A 130 3.14 8.91 6.65
CA VAL A 130 2.64 8.08 7.74
C VAL A 130 1.26 8.59 8.14
N HIS A 131 0.27 7.71 8.17
CA HIS A 131 -1.09 8.05 8.57
C HIS A 131 -1.79 6.90 9.30
N ASP A 132 -2.89 7.23 9.97
CA ASP A 132 -3.88 6.30 10.46
C ASP A 132 -5.22 6.62 9.81
N VAL A 133 -5.86 5.62 9.25
CA VAL A 133 -7.20 5.73 8.65
C VAL A 133 -8.17 4.92 9.50
N ARG A 134 -9.31 5.52 9.87
CA ARG A 134 -10.28 4.91 10.77
C ARG A 134 -11.71 5.20 10.41
N ASN A 135 -12.59 4.26 10.72
CA ASN A 135 -14.04 4.44 10.60
C ASN A 135 -14.62 4.85 11.96
N THR A 136 -14.83 6.15 12.15
CA THR A 136 -15.48 6.73 13.34
C THR A 136 -16.97 6.99 13.11
N ALA A 137 -17.48 6.76 11.89
CA ALA A 137 -18.89 6.90 11.58
C ALA A 137 -19.71 5.73 12.12
N SER A 138 -21.05 5.87 12.14
CA SER A 138 -21.98 4.84 12.61
C SER A 138 -22.29 3.75 11.58
N GLY A 139 -21.90 3.94 10.32
CA GLY A 139 -22.12 3.01 9.22
C GLY A 139 -20.82 2.45 8.64
N PRO A 140 -20.91 1.40 7.80
CA PRO A 140 -19.73 0.87 7.12
C PRO A 140 -19.20 1.83 6.07
N ALA A 141 -17.91 1.65 5.72
CA ALA A 141 -17.27 2.38 4.63
C ALA A 141 -16.55 1.42 3.68
N VAL A 142 -16.29 1.87 2.45
CA VAL A 142 -15.49 1.17 1.45
C VAL A 142 -14.52 2.15 0.82
N THR A 143 -13.27 1.74 0.70
CA THR A 143 -12.19 2.52 0.09
C THR A 143 -11.47 1.76 -1.00
N LEU A 144 -10.91 2.51 -1.93
CA LEU A 144 -9.98 2.01 -2.95
C LEU A 144 -8.64 2.69 -2.74
N HIS A 145 -7.58 1.90 -2.63
CA HIS A 145 -6.22 2.35 -2.37
C HIS A 145 -5.30 1.92 -3.52
N ALA A 146 -4.50 2.83 -4.05
CA ALA A 146 -3.50 2.53 -5.07
C ALA A 146 -2.09 2.86 -4.55
N TYR A 147 -1.12 1.99 -4.85
CA TYR A 147 0.27 2.14 -4.44
C TYR A 147 1.21 1.94 -5.63
N SER A 148 2.30 2.71 -5.67
CA SER A 148 3.36 2.57 -6.67
C SER A 148 4.73 2.95 -6.10
N PRO A 149 5.75 2.06 -6.25
CA PRO A 149 5.60 0.67 -6.72
C PRO A 149 4.63 -0.13 -5.86
N PRO A 150 4.28 -1.37 -6.21
CA PRO A 150 3.53 -2.26 -5.33
C PRO A 150 4.15 -2.34 -3.94
N LEU A 151 3.32 -2.50 -2.90
CA LEU A 151 3.78 -2.51 -1.51
C LEU A 151 4.77 -3.66 -1.27
N GLY A 152 5.97 -3.30 -0.80
CA GLY A 152 7.01 -4.26 -0.41
C GLY A 152 7.08 -4.51 1.09
N SER A 153 6.67 -3.53 1.88
CA SER A 153 6.57 -3.63 3.35
C SER A 153 5.63 -2.53 3.88
N MET A 154 5.27 -2.64 5.15
CA MET A 154 4.48 -1.66 5.88
C MET A 154 5.00 -1.60 7.31
N ALA A 155 5.49 -0.45 7.77
CA ALA A 155 5.86 -0.26 9.16
C ALA A 155 4.71 0.37 9.95
N HIS A 156 4.54 -0.08 11.19
CA HIS A 156 3.54 0.43 12.12
C HIS A 156 4.18 1.28 13.20
N TYR A 157 3.41 2.24 13.71
CA TYR A 157 3.90 3.24 14.66
C TYR A 157 2.90 3.48 15.79
N ASP A 158 3.44 3.74 16.99
CA ASP A 158 2.70 4.29 18.12
C ASP A 158 2.89 5.81 18.18
N LEU A 159 1.82 6.54 18.42
CA LEU A 159 1.90 7.96 18.75
C LEU A 159 2.26 8.13 20.24
N ARG A 160 3.41 8.71 20.52
CA ARG A 160 3.91 9.01 21.89
C ARG A 160 4.14 10.51 22.07
N ALA A 161 4.46 10.93 23.29
CA ALA A 161 4.66 12.37 23.60
C ALA A 161 5.74 13.05 22.73
N GLY A 162 6.71 12.29 22.18
CA GLY A 162 7.77 12.81 21.30
C GLY A 162 7.53 12.61 19.81
N GLY A 163 6.36 12.13 19.39
CA GLY A 163 6.04 11.82 18.00
C GLY A 163 5.77 10.33 17.75
N LEU A 164 5.88 9.91 16.49
CA LEU A 164 5.66 8.52 16.08
C LEU A 164 6.89 7.66 16.39
N VAL A 165 6.67 6.52 17.03
CA VAL A 165 7.70 5.52 17.35
C VAL A 165 7.35 4.24 16.60
N ARG A 166 8.26 3.77 15.73
CA ARG A 166 8.08 2.51 14.98
C ARG A 166 8.01 1.33 15.95
N THR A 167 7.07 0.44 15.75
CA THR A 167 6.78 -0.72 16.61
C THR A 167 6.98 -2.05 15.92
N SER A 168 6.62 -2.15 14.63
CA SER A 168 6.73 -3.37 13.83
C SER A 168 6.88 -3.05 12.35
N GLU A 169 7.15 -4.08 11.56
CA GLU A 169 7.13 -4.05 10.10
C GLU A 169 6.55 -5.38 9.60
N GLU A 170 5.71 -5.30 8.59
CA GLU A 170 5.07 -6.43 7.92
C GLU A 170 5.51 -6.50 6.46
N GLY A 171 5.69 -7.73 5.95
CA GLY A 171 5.95 -8.00 4.55
C GLY A 171 4.68 -8.43 3.79
N PRO A 172 4.77 -8.59 2.45
CA PRO A 172 3.61 -8.93 1.61
C PRO A 172 2.93 -10.26 1.96
N GLU A 173 3.64 -11.18 2.58
CA GLU A 173 3.11 -12.49 3.01
C GLU A 173 2.19 -12.40 4.25
N GLN A 174 2.08 -11.24 4.86
CA GLN A 174 1.28 -11.00 6.07
C GLN A 174 -0.04 -10.26 5.78
N TRP A 175 -0.32 -10.02 4.49
CA TRP A 175 -1.52 -9.31 4.02
C TRP A 175 -2.43 -10.22 3.21
#